data_71b7a33aa5c16acb2e391b5d4aa5a6a6
#
_entry.id   71b7a33aa5c16acb2e391b5d4aa5a6a6
#
_cell.length_a   1.000
_cell.length_b   1.000
_cell.length_c   1.000
_cell.angle_alpha   90.00
_cell.angle_beta   90.00
_cell.angle_gamma   90.00
#
_symmetry.space_group_name_H-M   'P 1'
#
loop_
_entity.id
_entity.type
_entity.pdbx_description
1 polymer ?
#
loop_
_entity_poly.entity_id
_entity_poly.type
_entity_poly.pdbx_seq_one_letter_code
_entity_poly.pdbx_strand_id
1 'polypeptide(L)'
;MNESKDMKTDLSAEYKYGFKDPEKFSFKSEKGLNEELIRYISKTKNEPTWMLDLRLKAFKHFKERPMPKWGADLSKINFDDIYYYGKPEGEQAQDWDDVPEDIRNTFDRLGIPEAEKKFLAGV
;
A
#
# COMPACT_ATOMS: atom_id res chain seq x y z
N MET A 1 35.04 -29.29 9.56
CA MET A 1 34.94 -28.19 8.59
C MET A 1 33.50 -28.16 8.05
N ASN A 2 32.68 -27.30 8.60
CA ASN A 2 31.29 -27.10 8.14
C ASN A 2 31.32 -25.97 7.15
N GLU A 3 31.20 -26.28 5.88
CA GLU A 3 30.95 -25.28 4.85
C GLU A 3 29.53 -24.72 5.06
N SER A 4 29.47 -23.50 5.56
CA SER A 4 28.25 -22.70 5.51
C SER A 4 27.94 -22.42 4.02
N LYS A 5 26.99 -23.17 3.45
CA LYS A 5 26.39 -22.83 2.17
C LYS A 5 25.78 -21.46 2.31
N ASP A 6 26.46 -20.43 1.83
CA ASP A 6 25.87 -19.11 1.59
C ASP A 6 24.68 -19.31 0.65
N MET A 7 23.49 -19.31 1.21
CA MET A 7 22.25 -19.26 0.45
C MET A 7 22.15 -17.85 -0.15
N LYS A 8 22.83 -17.66 -1.28
CA LYS A 8 22.59 -16.48 -2.12
C LYS A 8 21.16 -16.59 -2.64
N THR A 9 20.25 -15.91 -1.98
CA THR A 9 18.91 -15.71 -2.49
C THR A 9 19.05 -14.90 -3.79
N ASP A 10 18.83 -15.55 -4.92
CA ASP A 10 18.83 -14.87 -6.23
C ASP A 10 17.60 -13.98 -6.31
N LEU A 11 17.78 -12.71 -5.96
CA LEU A 11 16.72 -11.69 -6.05
C LEU A 11 16.38 -11.32 -7.49
N SER A 12 17.13 -11.83 -8.47
CA SER A 12 16.87 -11.63 -9.89
C SER A 12 16.01 -12.72 -10.51
N ALA A 13 15.74 -13.81 -9.78
CA ALA A 13 14.85 -14.86 -10.25
C ALA A 13 13.46 -14.27 -10.52
N GLU A 14 12.96 -14.46 -11.72
CA GLU A 14 11.61 -14.04 -12.12
C GLU A 14 10.60 -14.65 -11.13
N TYR A 15 9.87 -13.76 -10.43
CA TYR A 15 8.87 -14.19 -9.47
C TYR A 15 7.78 -15.01 -10.19
N LYS A 16 7.52 -16.22 -9.74
CA LYS A 16 6.58 -17.16 -10.37
C LYS A 16 5.20 -16.55 -10.66
N TYR A 17 4.78 -15.58 -9.84
CA TYR A 17 3.52 -14.84 -9.94
C TYR A 17 3.72 -13.40 -10.41
N GLY A 18 4.83 -13.10 -11.09
CA GLY A 18 5.28 -11.77 -11.48
C GLY A 18 4.43 -11.04 -12.50
N PHE A 19 3.12 -11.26 -12.51
CA PHE A 19 2.18 -10.41 -13.22
C PHE A 19 1.89 -9.15 -12.41
N LYS A 20 1.70 -8.05 -13.10
CA LYS A 20 1.36 -6.76 -12.54
C LYS A 20 0.11 -6.24 -13.25
N ASP A 21 -0.95 -6.04 -12.49
CA ASP A 21 -2.15 -5.40 -13.01
C ASP A 21 -1.93 -3.87 -13.12
N PRO A 22 -2.51 -3.20 -14.13
CA PRO A 22 -2.41 -1.76 -14.27
C PRO A 22 -3.06 -1.07 -13.07
N GLU A 23 -2.35 -0.09 -12.50
CA GLU A 23 -2.89 0.72 -11.41
C GLU A 23 -4.01 1.62 -11.93
N LYS A 24 -5.22 1.45 -11.41
CA LYS A 24 -6.38 2.29 -11.69
C LYS A 24 -6.79 3.03 -10.43
N PHE A 25 -6.65 4.35 -10.46
CA PHE A 25 -7.05 5.21 -9.35
C PHE A 25 -8.18 6.15 -9.79
N SER A 26 -9.23 6.25 -8.97
CA SER A 26 -10.24 7.30 -9.10
C SER A 26 -9.71 8.65 -8.61
N PHE A 27 -8.76 8.61 -7.68
CA PHE A 27 -8.01 9.75 -7.18
C PHE A 27 -6.61 9.32 -6.76
N LYS A 28 -5.61 10.11 -7.16
CA LYS A 28 -4.23 9.96 -6.68
C LYS A 28 -3.74 11.34 -6.26
N SER A 29 -3.21 11.44 -5.04
CA SER A 29 -2.66 12.69 -4.53
C SER A 29 -1.46 13.16 -5.37
N GLU A 30 -1.10 14.42 -5.25
CA GLU A 30 0.22 14.86 -5.64
C GLU A 30 1.28 14.23 -4.73
N LYS A 31 2.54 14.27 -5.17
CA LYS A 31 3.67 13.81 -4.38
C LYS A 31 3.90 14.71 -3.17
N GLY A 32 4.41 14.12 -2.11
CA GLY A 32 4.66 14.79 -0.86
C GLY A 32 3.48 14.76 0.12
N LEU A 33 3.79 14.94 1.39
CA LEU A 33 2.82 14.98 2.47
C LEU A 33 2.72 16.40 3.03
N ASN A 34 1.50 16.92 3.11
CA ASN A 34 1.19 18.22 3.68
C ASN A 34 -0.10 18.19 4.50
N GLU A 35 -0.40 19.26 5.23
CA GLU A 35 -1.60 19.32 6.07
C GLU A 35 -2.89 19.27 5.26
N GLU A 36 -2.92 19.83 4.06
CA GLU A 36 -4.10 19.81 3.19
C GLU A 36 -4.45 18.39 2.79
N LEU A 37 -3.45 17.60 2.39
CA LEU A 37 -3.64 16.19 2.06
C LEU A 37 -4.12 15.39 3.28
N ILE A 38 -3.57 15.64 4.47
CA ILE A 38 -3.99 14.98 5.70
C ILE A 38 -5.45 15.29 6.01
N ARG A 39 -5.87 16.55 5.90
CA ARG A 39 -7.26 16.96 6.07
C ARG A 39 -8.19 16.34 5.04
N TYR A 40 -7.74 16.28 3.78
CA TYR A 40 -8.47 15.63 2.70
C TYR A 40 -8.69 14.14 2.97
N ILE A 41 -7.64 13.41 3.39
CA ILE A 41 -7.73 11.99 3.75
C ILE A 41 -8.74 11.78 4.88
N SER A 42 -8.64 12.57 5.95
CA SER A 42 -9.53 12.47 7.11
C SER A 42 -10.99 12.73 6.73
N LYS A 43 -11.23 13.75 5.89
CA LYS A 43 -12.58 14.06 5.37
C LYS A 43 -13.12 12.94 4.49
N THR A 44 -12.31 12.42 3.57
CA THR A 44 -12.72 11.35 2.65
C THR A 44 -13.06 10.05 3.39
N LYS A 45 -12.37 9.79 4.49
CA LYS A 45 -12.62 8.64 5.35
C LYS A 45 -13.71 8.87 6.38
N ASN A 46 -14.29 10.08 6.42
CA ASN A 46 -15.29 10.49 7.41
C ASN A 46 -14.82 10.21 8.86
N GLU A 47 -13.57 10.55 9.14
CA GLU A 47 -12.96 10.33 10.45
C GLU A 47 -13.47 11.34 11.49
N PRO A 48 -13.56 10.94 12.78
CA PRO A 48 -13.87 11.86 13.85
C PRO A 48 -12.76 12.90 14.07
N THR A 49 -13.09 14.06 14.61
CA THR A 49 -12.18 15.20 14.78
C THR A 49 -10.90 14.82 15.54
N TRP A 50 -11.00 13.99 16.57
CA TRP A 50 -9.83 13.57 17.34
C TRP A 50 -8.80 12.79 16.51
N MET A 51 -9.24 12.07 15.48
CA MET A 51 -8.35 11.35 14.57
C MET A 51 -7.59 12.34 13.67
N LEU A 52 -8.27 13.36 13.17
CA LEU A 52 -7.59 14.43 12.43
C LEU A 52 -6.54 15.14 13.27
N ASP A 53 -6.89 15.47 14.52
CA ASP A 53 -5.96 16.13 15.45
C ASP A 53 -4.73 15.24 15.73
N LEU A 54 -4.93 13.94 15.89
CA LEU A 54 -3.84 12.97 16.04
C LEU A 54 -2.94 12.93 14.80
N ARG A 55 -3.53 12.90 13.60
CA ARG A 55 -2.78 12.92 12.33
C ARG A 55 -1.93 14.18 12.17
N LEU A 56 -2.49 15.33 12.46
CA LEU A 56 -1.78 16.61 12.38
C LEU A 56 -0.64 16.70 13.40
N LYS A 57 -0.87 16.22 14.62
CA LYS A 57 0.16 16.12 15.66
C LYS A 57 1.28 15.16 15.23
N ALA A 58 0.94 14.00 14.68
CA ALA A 58 1.90 13.03 14.17
C ALA A 58 2.73 13.60 13.01
N PHE A 59 2.08 14.33 12.10
CA PHE A 59 2.77 14.98 10.98
C PHE A 59 3.77 16.04 11.45
N LYS A 60 3.40 16.89 12.41
CA LYS A 60 4.31 17.83 13.02
C LYS A 60 5.52 17.13 13.63
N HIS A 61 5.28 16.08 14.40
CA HIS A 61 6.33 15.28 15.02
C HIS A 61 7.25 14.63 13.97
N PHE A 62 6.69 14.11 12.88
CA PHE A 62 7.46 13.56 11.77
C PHE A 62 8.40 14.61 11.15
N LYS A 63 7.94 15.84 10.95
CA LYS A 63 8.76 16.91 10.37
C LYS A 63 9.88 17.38 11.31
N GLU A 64 9.66 17.34 12.60
CA GLU A 64 10.64 17.78 13.60
C GLU A 64 11.70 16.71 13.90
N ARG A 65 11.44 15.44 13.61
CA ARG A 65 12.38 14.36 13.90
C ARG A 65 13.47 14.23 12.84
N PRO A 66 14.73 14.11 13.28
CA PRO A 66 15.82 13.80 12.37
C PRO A 66 15.70 12.35 11.86
N MET A 67 16.24 12.10 10.67
CA MET A 67 16.38 10.75 10.15
C MET A 67 17.17 9.87 11.13
N PRO A 68 16.74 8.63 11.37
CA PRO A 68 17.51 7.69 12.18
C PRO A 68 18.85 7.37 11.50
N LYS A 69 19.90 7.27 12.34
CA LYS A 69 21.27 6.96 11.89
C LYS A 69 21.70 5.53 12.20
N TRP A 70 20.80 4.75 12.76
CA TRP A 70 21.02 3.34 13.08
C TRP A 70 20.31 2.46 12.03
N GLY A 71 20.89 1.32 11.70
CA GLY A 71 20.33 0.41 10.71
C GLY A 71 20.78 0.72 9.28
N ALA A 72 19.92 0.49 8.31
CA ALA A 72 20.21 0.71 6.90
C ALA A 72 20.37 2.21 6.56
N ASP A 73 21.12 2.50 5.50
CA ASP A 73 21.25 3.86 4.98
C ASP A 73 19.95 4.33 4.31
N LEU A 74 19.28 5.30 4.92
CA LEU A 74 18.03 5.90 4.46
C LEU A 74 18.22 7.23 3.72
N SER A 75 19.45 7.67 3.52
CA SER A 75 19.77 8.98 2.94
C SER A 75 19.24 9.18 1.51
N LYS A 76 18.98 8.08 0.80
CA LYS A 76 18.46 8.10 -0.57
C LYS A 76 16.94 8.19 -0.64
N ILE A 77 16.24 8.14 0.48
CA ILE A 77 14.78 8.25 0.51
C ILE A 77 14.39 9.72 0.47
N ASN A 78 13.66 10.09 -0.57
CA ASN A 78 13.06 11.42 -0.68
C ASN A 78 11.57 11.32 -0.35
N PHE A 79 11.19 11.79 0.84
CA PHE A 79 9.79 11.76 1.30
C PHE A 79 8.88 12.69 0.52
N ASP A 80 9.43 13.71 -0.16
CA ASP A 80 8.62 14.60 -1.00
C ASP A 80 8.31 13.98 -2.39
N ASP A 81 8.97 12.88 -2.74
CA ASP A 81 8.79 12.16 -4.01
C ASP A 81 7.90 10.91 -3.87
N ILE A 82 7.06 10.85 -2.85
CA ILE A 82 6.17 9.72 -2.55
C ILE A 82 4.72 10.17 -2.68
N TYR A 83 3.88 9.31 -3.29
CA TYR A 83 2.43 9.45 -3.26
C TYR A 83 1.89 8.86 -1.96
N TYR A 84 1.30 9.68 -1.11
CA TYR A 84 0.82 9.25 0.21
C TYR A 84 -0.62 8.78 0.22
N TYR A 85 -1.39 9.08 -0.81
CA TYR A 85 -2.78 8.66 -0.91
C TYR A 85 -3.19 8.34 -2.35
N GLY A 86 -3.78 7.18 -2.52
CA GLY A 86 -4.44 6.76 -3.75
C GLY A 86 -5.75 6.07 -3.40
N LYS A 87 -6.85 6.49 -4.06
CA LYS A 87 -8.13 5.81 -3.97
C LYS A 87 -8.28 4.98 -5.24
N PRO A 88 -8.38 3.65 -5.16
CA PRO A 88 -8.61 2.82 -6.33
C PRO A 88 -9.96 3.14 -6.97
N GLU A 89 -10.11 2.82 -8.25
CA GLU A 89 -11.41 2.81 -8.91
C GLU A 89 -12.25 1.65 -8.39
N GLY A 90 -13.55 1.86 -8.30
CA GLY A 90 -14.52 0.85 -7.86
C GLY A 90 -15.15 1.20 -6.52
N GLU A 91 -16.34 0.68 -6.33
CA GLU A 91 -17.05 0.67 -5.06
C GLU A 91 -16.71 -0.63 -4.32
N GLN A 92 -16.93 -0.64 -3.01
CA GLN A 92 -16.76 -1.85 -2.23
C GLN A 92 -17.81 -2.87 -2.70
N ALA A 93 -17.34 -3.96 -3.28
CA ALA A 93 -18.21 -5.05 -3.69
C ALA A 93 -18.87 -5.69 -2.45
N GLN A 94 -20.15 -6.03 -2.57
CA GLN A 94 -20.90 -6.74 -1.54
C GLN A 94 -21.12 -8.20 -1.88
N ASP A 95 -20.92 -8.56 -3.15
CA ASP A 95 -20.95 -9.93 -3.61
C ASP A 95 -19.74 -10.22 -4.51
N TRP A 96 -19.37 -11.50 -4.61
CA TRP A 96 -18.28 -11.95 -5.47
C TRP A 96 -18.50 -11.61 -6.95
N ASP A 97 -19.75 -11.62 -7.39
CA ASP A 97 -20.08 -11.30 -8.78
C ASP A 97 -19.87 -9.81 -9.13
N ASP A 98 -19.89 -8.94 -8.11
CA ASP A 98 -19.64 -7.52 -8.25
C ASP A 98 -18.14 -7.17 -8.16
N VAL A 99 -17.30 -8.15 -7.81
CA VAL A 99 -15.84 -7.95 -7.74
C VAL A 99 -15.28 -7.69 -9.15
N PRO A 100 -14.48 -6.64 -9.37
CA PRO A 100 -13.87 -6.35 -10.66
C PRO A 100 -13.16 -7.56 -11.29
N GLU A 101 -13.28 -7.70 -12.60
CA GLU A 101 -12.76 -8.87 -13.34
C GLU A 101 -11.25 -9.02 -13.19
N ASP A 102 -10.49 -7.95 -13.13
CA ASP A 102 -9.04 -7.95 -12.92
C ASP A 102 -8.67 -8.55 -11.55
N ILE A 103 -9.45 -8.27 -10.51
CA ILE A 103 -9.26 -8.88 -9.19
C ILE A 103 -9.60 -10.37 -9.25
N ARG A 104 -10.73 -10.76 -9.84
CA ARG A 104 -11.11 -12.18 -10.01
C ARG A 104 -10.04 -12.95 -10.77
N ASN A 105 -9.55 -12.40 -11.87
CA ASN A 105 -8.47 -12.99 -12.65
C ASN A 105 -7.16 -13.14 -11.85
N THR A 106 -6.87 -12.22 -10.96
CA THR A 106 -5.71 -12.31 -10.06
C THR A 106 -5.85 -13.51 -9.13
N PHE A 107 -7.00 -13.72 -8.51
CA PHE A 107 -7.24 -14.88 -7.66
C PHE A 107 -7.14 -16.20 -8.44
N ASP A 108 -7.63 -16.24 -9.68
CA ASP A 108 -7.51 -17.39 -10.55
C ASP A 108 -6.05 -17.71 -10.90
N ARG A 109 -5.26 -16.70 -11.24
CA ARG A 109 -3.82 -16.84 -11.52
C ARG A 109 -3.03 -17.33 -10.31
N LEU A 110 -3.42 -16.92 -9.11
CA LEU A 110 -2.80 -17.37 -7.86
C LEU A 110 -3.23 -18.79 -7.49
N GLY A 111 -4.25 -19.35 -8.16
CA GLY A 111 -4.78 -20.68 -7.87
C GLY A 111 -5.52 -20.77 -6.54
N ILE A 112 -6.15 -19.67 -6.11
CA ILE A 112 -6.91 -19.63 -4.84
C ILE A 112 -8.19 -20.47 -4.99
N PRO A 113 -8.46 -21.39 -4.04
CA PRO A 113 -9.67 -22.22 -4.08
C PRO A 113 -10.96 -21.39 -4.08
N GLU A 114 -11.96 -21.83 -4.82
CA GLU A 114 -13.23 -21.11 -4.96
C GLU A 114 -13.90 -20.77 -3.62
N ALA A 115 -13.82 -21.70 -2.65
CA ALA A 115 -14.38 -21.50 -1.32
C ALA A 115 -13.72 -20.36 -0.52
N GLU A 116 -12.46 -20.01 -0.86
CA GLU A 116 -11.71 -18.98 -0.16
C GLU A 116 -11.80 -17.62 -0.85
N LYS A 117 -12.12 -17.59 -2.15
CA LYS A 117 -12.14 -16.35 -2.95
C LYS A 117 -13.05 -15.29 -2.35
N LYS A 118 -14.27 -15.65 -2.02
CA LYS A 118 -15.27 -14.74 -1.43
C LYS A 118 -14.77 -14.15 -0.11
N PHE A 119 -14.26 -14.99 0.76
CA PHE A 119 -13.76 -14.59 2.06
C PHE A 119 -12.55 -13.63 1.94
N LEU A 120 -11.60 -13.94 1.07
CA LEU A 120 -10.39 -13.13 0.88
C LEU A 120 -10.69 -11.80 0.19
N ALA A 121 -11.68 -11.75 -0.68
CA ALA A 121 -12.13 -10.50 -1.31
C ALA A 121 -12.93 -9.59 -0.35
N GLY A 122 -13.31 -10.09 0.82
CA GLY A 122 -14.06 -9.32 1.81
C GLY A 122 -15.55 -9.16 1.48
N VAL A 123 -16.11 -10.09 0.74
CA VAL A 123 -17.52 -10.13 0.33
C VAL A 123 -18.24 -11.37 0.85
#